data_52cc03cc9b394aef6bad230a6c32c30e
#
_entry.id   52cc03cc9b394aef6bad230a6c32c30e
#
_cell.length_a   1.000
_cell.length_b   1.000
_cell.length_c   1.000
_cell.angle_alpha   90.00
_cell.angle_beta   90.00
_cell.angle_gamma   90.00
#
_symmetry.space_group_name_H-M   'P 1'
#
loop_
_entity.id
_entity.type
_entity.pdbx_description
1 polymer ?
#
loop_
_entity_poly.entity_id
_entity_poly.type
_entity_poly.pdbx_seq_one_letter_code
_entity_poly.pdbx_strand_id
1 'polypeptide(L)'
;MQTQTKQAKAKKTGELALLLRLMSPYKALIAGLVVTLMCDITGMLVIPTQLSALLNTAITTRDMAEVARHGIIMLVAALVGSGGNVISYRLAARLAANVGRDLRCEVYRKSLELSGYEFGQLGAGSMITRTLSDANVVQQTIIMSFVMISPVPVTCVIATVMAFGIDPVMGWLLLAVIVLTLGAMAFAVWKSAPVFTVLQGFIDRMNTRLRESITGVRVIRAFGKEPHERQKLDQTFEDYAGRAIRVNLVFATVDSLTFFFMNAVESAIFWVGADRVGAHAMQIGSISALVEYAMLIMFFMMMAQFCVLQIPRAWACLSRANEVLDIDPAIKDPVAGNLAAAGRADGEKPAPPAAPDADGVARFDHVSFRFEDADEDTLHDLDFVLRRGQTTAIIGNTGSGKSTIAKLLLRFHDVTSGGVRVSGADVRDQTQDALRAQIAYVPQAAWLFSGTIAQNLRHGRAEATDEELWHALDVAQADFVRGLPDGLGSRVAQGGSNFSGGQRQRLAIARALVRHADLYVFDDSFSALDFRTDAALRRALAPELAHAATLVIAQRVSTIRDADQIVVLSEGLVVGLGTHDELMRTCPTYKEIADSQARGGEQNDD
;
A
#
# COMPACT_ATOMS: atom_id res chain seq x y z
N MET A 1 -10.94 -30.07 10.27
CA MET A 1 -10.03 -30.78 9.35
C MET A 1 -10.67 -30.73 7.97
N GLN A 2 -10.07 -29.96 7.06
CA GLN A 2 -10.29 -29.86 5.61
C GLN A 2 -11.70 -29.51 5.12
N THR A 3 -11.98 -28.22 5.01
CA THR A 3 -12.77 -27.66 3.94
C THR A 3 -12.01 -26.44 3.40
N GLN A 4 -11.00 -26.69 2.57
CA GLN A 4 -10.40 -25.65 1.75
C GLN A 4 -11.41 -25.27 0.67
N THR A 5 -12.03 -24.14 0.87
CA THR A 5 -12.86 -23.45 -0.08
C THR A 5 -12.13 -23.32 -1.42
N LYS A 6 -12.76 -23.78 -2.48
CA LYS A 6 -12.35 -23.54 -3.87
C LYS A 6 -12.44 -22.04 -4.18
N GLN A 7 -11.47 -21.28 -3.73
CA GLN A 7 -11.21 -19.97 -4.34
C GLN A 7 -10.81 -20.23 -5.79
N ALA A 8 -11.55 -19.66 -6.72
CA ALA A 8 -11.19 -19.65 -8.13
C ALA A 8 -9.74 -19.17 -8.22
N LYS A 9 -8.86 -20.05 -8.74
CA LYS A 9 -7.45 -19.72 -9.00
C LYS A 9 -7.42 -18.57 -10.03
N ALA A 10 -7.46 -17.34 -9.56
CA ALA A 10 -6.98 -16.21 -10.33
C ALA A 10 -5.55 -16.58 -10.76
N LYS A 11 -5.25 -16.42 -12.05
CA LYS A 11 -3.98 -16.75 -12.66
C LYS A 11 -2.94 -15.85 -11.95
N LYS A 12 -2.23 -16.40 -10.95
CA LYS A 12 -1.20 -15.65 -10.22
C LYS A 12 -0.22 -15.08 -11.23
N THR A 13 -0.24 -13.78 -11.37
CA THR A 13 0.74 -13.07 -12.18
C THR A 13 2.08 -13.26 -11.49
N GLY A 14 3.07 -13.85 -12.15
CA GLY A 14 4.39 -14.01 -11.54
C GLY A 14 5.01 -12.64 -11.29
N GLU A 15 5.78 -12.50 -10.21
CA GLU A 15 6.44 -11.25 -9.81
C GLU A 15 7.28 -10.64 -10.96
N LEU A 16 7.97 -11.50 -11.72
CA LEU A 16 8.71 -11.07 -12.89
C LEU A 16 7.80 -10.48 -13.98
N ALA A 17 6.62 -11.08 -14.20
CA ALA A 17 5.65 -10.59 -15.17
C ALA A 17 5.07 -9.23 -14.72
N LEU A 18 4.82 -9.03 -13.42
CA LEU A 18 4.44 -7.73 -12.87
C LEU A 18 5.52 -6.69 -13.11
N LEU A 19 6.79 -6.99 -12.81
CA LEU A 19 7.90 -6.07 -13.03
C LEU A 19 8.04 -5.69 -14.51
N LEU A 20 7.99 -6.69 -15.41
CA LEU A 20 8.06 -6.45 -16.85
C LEU A 20 6.87 -5.64 -17.37
N ARG A 21 5.66 -5.87 -16.83
CA ARG A 21 4.47 -5.07 -17.15
C ARG A 21 4.67 -3.62 -16.77
N LEU A 22 5.15 -3.34 -15.54
CA LEU A 22 5.42 -1.98 -15.06
C LEU A 22 6.56 -1.29 -15.82
N MET A 23 7.53 -2.04 -16.34
CA MET A 23 8.64 -1.50 -17.14
C MET A 23 8.28 -1.32 -18.61
N SER A 24 7.26 -2.02 -19.11
CA SER A 24 6.92 -2.05 -20.55
C SER A 24 6.57 -0.68 -21.17
N PRO A 25 5.97 0.30 -20.47
CA PRO A 25 5.74 1.63 -21.03
C PRO A 25 7.03 2.44 -21.27
N TYR A 26 8.15 2.04 -20.64
CA TYR A 26 9.40 2.80 -20.60
C TYR A 26 10.49 2.22 -21.49
N LYS A 27 10.14 1.48 -22.56
CA LYS A 27 11.10 0.84 -23.49
C LYS A 27 12.13 1.80 -24.06
N ALA A 28 11.74 3.04 -24.39
CA ALA A 28 12.65 4.05 -24.89
C ALA A 28 13.71 4.48 -23.86
N LEU A 29 13.31 4.59 -22.55
CA LEU A 29 14.26 4.87 -21.48
C LEU A 29 15.23 3.72 -21.28
N ILE A 30 14.76 2.47 -21.36
CA ILE A 30 15.59 1.27 -21.24
C ILE A 30 16.58 1.20 -22.41
N ALA A 31 16.15 1.44 -23.64
CA ALA A 31 17.03 1.47 -24.80
C ALA A 31 18.10 2.57 -24.67
N GLY A 32 17.70 3.77 -24.28
CA GLY A 32 18.63 4.87 -24.03
C GLY A 32 19.64 4.55 -22.93
N LEU A 33 19.20 3.87 -21.87
CA LEU A 33 20.05 3.43 -20.77
C LEU A 33 21.08 2.40 -21.23
N VAL A 34 20.69 1.42 -22.05
CA VAL A 34 21.63 0.43 -22.60
C VAL A 34 22.69 1.12 -23.50
N VAL A 35 22.28 2.07 -24.35
CA VAL A 35 23.22 2.80 -25.22
C VAL A 35 24.21 3.62 -24.39
N THR A 36 23.71 4.37 -23.38
CA THR A 36 24.60 5.20 -22.54
C THR A 36 25.52 4.36 -21.66
N LEU A 37 25.07 3.19 -21.21
CA LEU A 37 25.90 2.22 -20.49
C LEU A 37 27.02 1.67 -21.39
N MET A 38 26.71 1.35 -22.66
CA MET A 38 27.71 0.94 -23.62
C MET A 38 28.77 2.04 -23.90
N CYS A 39 28.32 3.30 -23.99
CA CYS A 39 29.24 4.44 -24.13
C CYS A 39 30.15 4.60 -22.90
N ASP A 40 29.60 4.47 -21.70
CA ASP A 40 30.35 4.53 -20.44
C ASP A 40 31.44 3.46 -20.37
N ILE A 41 31.05 2.19 -20.54
CA ILE A 41 31.98 1.06 -20.45
C ILE A 41 33.03 1.10 -21.57
N THR A 42 32.63 1.43 -22.79
CA THR A 42 33.57 1.55 -23.89
C THR A 42 34.56 2.68 -23.61
N GLY A 43 34.09 3.84 -23.12
CA GLY A 43 34.97 4.94 -22.72
C GLY A 43 36.00 4.52 -21.68
N MET A 44 35.55 3.79 -20.64
CA MET A 44 36.43 3.28 -19.57
C MET A 44 37.49 2.28 -20.12
N LEU A 45 37.12 1.38 -21.03
CA LEU A 45 38.04 0.36 -21.58
C LEU A 45 38.99 0.91 -22.65
N VAL A 46 38.63 1.99 -23.35
CA VAL A 46 39.52 2.67 -24.31
C VAL A 46 40.71 3.32 -23.63
N ILE A 47 40.53 3.83 -22.38
CA ILE A 47 41.61 4.51 -21.66
C ILE A 47 42.83 3.60 -21.44
N PRO A 48 42.71 2.39 -20.85
CA PRO A 48 43.84 1.48 -20.68
C PRO A 48 44.44 1.04 -22.00
N THR A 49 43.61 0.86 -23.04
CA THR A 49 44.07 0.51 -24.39
C THR A 49 44.99 1.59 -24.96
N GLN A 50 44.56 2.84 -24.86
CA GLN A 50 45.35 3.98 -25.35
C GLN A 50 46.59 4.23 -24.48
N LEU A 51 46.52 3.96 -23.18
CA LEU A 51 47.66 4.01 -22.27
C LEU A 51 48.74 2.99 -22.69
N SER A 52 48.32 1.76 -23.00
CA SER A 52 49.21 0.74 -23.54
C SER A 52 49.90 1.20 -24.82
N ALA A 53 49.15 1.73 -25.79
CA ALA A 53 49.68 2.25 -27.04
C ALA A 53 50.64 3.43 -26.82
N LEU A 54 50.29 4.35 -25.93
CA LEU A 54 51.12 5.49 -25.53
C LEU A 54 52.47 5.02 -24.95
N LEU A 55 52.46 4.08 -24.02
CA LEU A 55 53.67 3.53 -23.40
C LEU A 55 54.54 2.84 -24.43
N ASN A 56 53.96 2.04 -25.31
CA ASN A 56 54.69 1.33 -26.37
C ASN A 56 55.32 2.33 -27.35
N THR A 57 54.61 3.37 -27.78
CA THR A 57 55.11 4.42 -28.66
C THR A 57 56.21 5.26 -27.98
N ALA A 58 56.02 5.67 -26.74
CA ALA A 58 57.02 6.43 -26.01
C ALA A 58 58.35 5.68 -25.84
N ILE A 59 58.30 4.34 -25.64
CA ILE A 59 59.46 3.48 -25.46
C ILE A 59 60.18 3.24 -26.80
N THR A 60 59.42 2.99 -27.89
CA THR A 60 59.99 2.57 -29.19
C THR A 60 60.40 3.74 -30.08
N THR A 61 59.52 4.71 -30.31
CA THR A 61 59.74 5.78 -31.30
C THR A 61 60.15 7.13 -30.72
N ARG A 62 59.81 7.39 -29.44
CA ARG A 62 59.97 8.69 -28.74
C ARG A 62 59.29 9.85 -29.50
N ASP A 63 58.30 9.56 -30.33
CA ASP A 63 57.55 10.58 -31.08
C ASP A 63 56.50 11.25 -30.18
N MET A 64 56.76 12.52 -29.83
CA MET A 64 55.87 13.29 -28.96
C MET A 64 54.54 13.64 -29.59
N ALA A 65 54.45 13.65 -30.94
CA ALA A 65 53.17 13.92 -31.63
C ALA A 65 52.22 12.71 -31.50
N GLU A 66 52.72 11.49 -31.63
CA GLU A 66 51.94 10.26 -31.42
C GLU A 66 51.56 10.10 -29.94
N VAL A 67 52.44 10.41 -28.99
CA VAL A 67 52.13 10.42 -27.56
C VAL A 67 51.00 11.41 -27.25
N ALA A 68 51.03 12.61 -27.81
CA ALA A 68 49.99 13.61 -27.66
C ALA A 68 48.65 13.13 -28.27
N ARG A 69 48.68 12.45 -29.41
CA ARG A 69 47.48 11.86 -30.06
C ARG A 69 46.79 10.86 -29.16
N HIS A 70 47.53 9.91 -28.57
CA HIS A 70 46.96 8.92 -27.63
C HIS A 70 46.43 9.61 -26.38
N GLY A 71 47.10 10.61 -25.84
CA GLY A 71 46.62 11.42 -24.72
C GLY A 71 45.31 12.14 -25.01
N ILE A 72 45.14 12.72 -26.19
CA ILE A 72 43.90 13.37 -26.62
C ILE A 72 42.76 12.33 -26.74
N ILE A 73 43.03 11.15 -27.32
CA ILE A 73 42.02 10.08 -27.44
C ILE A 73 41.57 9.63 -26.02
N MET A 74 42.50 9.47 -25.07
CA MET A 74 42.17 9.14 -23.68
C MET A 74 41.26 10.20 -23.04
N LEU A 75 41.57 11.49 -23.25
CA LEU A 75 40.76 12.59 -22.75
C LEU A 75 39.34 12.57 -23.33
N VAL A 76 39.22 12.38 -24.64
CA VAL A 76 37.92 12.28 -25.32
C VAL A 76 37.15 11.06 -24.81
N ALA A 77 37.79 9.91 -24.67
CA ALA A 77 37.18 8.69 -24.14
C ALA A 77 36.68 8.89 -22.69
N ALA A 78 37.48 9.58 -21.85
CA ALA A 78 37.07 9.94 -20.48
C ALA A 78 35.86 10.86 -20.47
N LEU A 79 35.80 11.87 -21.33
CA LEU A 79 34.66 12.79 -21.43
C LEU A 79 33.40 12.07 -21.93
N VAL A 80 33.51 11.23 -22.95
CA VAL A 80 32.39 10.45 -23.50
C VAL A 80 31.89 9.43 -22.46
N GLY A 81 32.81 8.69 -21.83
CA GLY A 81 32.47 7.73 -20.78
C GLY A 81 31.77 8.39 -19.58
N SER A 82 32.38 9.45 -19.02
CA SER A 82 31.76 10.18 -17.90
C SER A 82 30.43 10.80 -18.28
N GLY A 83 30.30 11.35 -19.50
CA GLY A 83 29.01 11.84 -20.01
C GLY A 83 27.96 10.72 -20.12
N GLY A 84 28.38 9.56 -20.67
CA GLY A 84 27.56 8.36 -20.72
C GLY A 84 27.09 7.90 -19.34
N ASN A 85 27.99 7.89 -18.34
CA ASN A 85 27.68 7.51 -16.97
C ASN A 85 26.63 8.44 -16.34
N VAL A 86 26.81 9.76 -16.43
CA VAL A 86 25.87 10.76 -15.89
C VAL A 86 24.48 10.60 -16.54
N ILE A 87 24.43 10.40 -17.86
CA ILE A 87 23.16 10.21 -18.56
C ILE A 87 22.53 8.88 -18.18
N SER A 88 23.32 7.79 -18.13
CA SER A 88 22.87 6.46 -17.69
C SER A 88 22.23 6.51 -16.30
N TYR A 89 22.92 7.16 -15.33
CA TYR A 89 22.40 7.32 -13.97
C TYR A 89 21.07 8.11 -13.95
N ARG A 90 20.98 9.20 -14.73
CA ARG A 90 19.74 9.98 -14.86
C ARG A 90 18.59 9.17 -15.46
N LEU A 91 18.86 8.37 -16.48
CA LEU A 91 17.84 7.52 -17.11
C LEU A 91 17.40 6.39 -16.18
N ALA A 92 18.35 5.75 -15.47
CA ALA A 92 18.05 4.74 -14.46
C ALA A 92 17.19 5.29 -13.32
N ALA A 93 17.54 6.48 -12.81
CA ALA A 93 16.76 7.14 -11.77
C ALA A 93 15.34 7.49 -12.23
N ARG A 94 15.19 8.00 -13.48
CA ARG A 94 13.87 8.28 -14.06
C ARG A 94 13.04 7.01 -14.25
N LEU A 95 13.63 5.95 -14.78
CA LEU A 95 12.98 4.66 -14.97
C LEU A 95 12.47 4.13 -13.62
N ALA A 96 13.34 4.06 -12.64
CA ALA A 96 13.00 3.54 -11.32
C ALA A 96 11.95 4.39 -10.59
N ALA A 97 12.04 5.72 -10.69
CA ALA A 97 11.05 6.62 -10.11
C ALA A 97 9.67 6.44 -10.74
N ASN A 98 9.61 6.29 -12.07
CA ASN A 98 8.35 6.05 -12.77
C ASN A 98 7.75 4.69 -12.42
N VAL A 99 8.54 3.61 -12.44
CA VAL A 99 8.08 2.28 -12.02
C VAL A 99 7.61 2.28 -10.57
N GLY A 100 8.35 2.94 -9.67
CA GLY A 100 7.97 3.09 -8.27
C GLY A 100 6.68 3.90 -8.09
N ARG A 101 6.47 4.95 -8.89
CA ARG A 101 5.21 5.71 -8.91
C ARG A 101 4.05 4.82 -9.36
N ASP A 102 4.21 4.12 -10.48
CA ASP A 102 3.15 3.31 -11.07
C ASP A 102 2.76 2.16 -10.13
N LEU A 103 3.75 1.50 -9.50
CA LEU A 103 3.49 0.48 -8.48
C LEU A 103 2.69 1.04 -7.29
N ARG A 104 3.07 2.23 -6.77
CA ARG A 104 2.32 2.89 -5.68
C ARG A 104 0.89 3.22 -6.11
N CYS A 105 0.72 3.77 -7.31
CA CYS A 105 -0.59 4.13 -7.83
C CYS A 105 -1.49 2.90 -8.02
N GLU A 106 -0.95 1.79 -8.57
CA GLU A 106 -1.71 0.55 -8.75
C GLU A 106 -2.11 -0.07 -7.41
N VAL A 107 -1.18 -0.20 -6.46
CA VAL A 107 -1.47 -0.74 -5.12
C VAL A 107 -2.48 0.13 -4.38
N TYR A 108 -2.34 1.46 -4.45
CA TYR A 108 -3.29 2.38 -3.80
C TYR A 108 -4.67 2.33 -4.46
N ARG A 109 -4.75 2.35 -5.79
CA ARG A 109 -6.03 2.20 -6.50
C ARG A 109 -6.72 0.91 -6.10
N LYS A 110 -5.96 -0.19 -6.12
CA LYS A 110 -6.48 -1.50 -5.71
C LYS A 110 -7.00 -1.50 -4.29
N SER A 111 -6.31 -0.83 -3.35
CA SER A 111 -6.77 -0.73 -1.96
C SER A 111 -8.12 -0.03 -1.79
N LEU A 112 -8.48 0.86 -2.71
CA LEU A 112 -9.79 1.54 -2.71
C LEU A 112 -10.91 0.68 -3.34
N GLU A 113 -10.55 -0.33 -4.14
CA GLU A 113 -11.47 -1.28 -4.77
C GLU A 113 -11.83 -2.46 -3.86
N LEU A 114 -10.99 -2.75 -2.84
CA LEU A 114 -11.20 -3.86 -1.92
C LEU A 114 -12.41 -3.62 -1.01
N SER A 115 -13.13 -4.68 -0.71
CA SER A 115 -14.18 -4.68 0.31
C SER A 115 -13.61 -4.44 1.71
N GLY A 116 -14.45 -4.05 2.66
CA GLY A 116 -14.05 -3.87 4.06
C GLY A 116 -13.45 -5.14 4.69
N TYR A 117 -13.90 -6.31 4.27
CA TYR A 117 -13.39 -7.61 4.72
C TYR A 117 -11.97 -7.88 4.20
N GLU A 118 -11.78 -7.80 2.87
CA GLU A 118 -10.48 -8.00 2.24
C GLU A 118 -9.44 -7.00 2.74
N PHE A 119 -9.83 -5.73 2.84
CA PHE A 119 -8.97 -4.69 3.41
C PHE A 119 -8.63 -4.97 4.89
N GLY A 120 -9.62 -5.46 5.65
CA GLY A 120 -9.46 -5.84 7.06
C GLY A 120 -8.46 -6.98 7.27
N GLN A 121 -8.45 -7.98 6.39
CA GLN A 121 -7.48 -9.08 6.42
C GLN A 121 -6.04 -8.59 6.20
N LEU A 122 -5.83 -7.64 5.31
CA LEU A 122 -4.52 -7.06 5.04
C LEU A 122 -4.10 -6.07 6.14
N GLY A 123 -5.03 -5.31 6.65
CA GLY A 123 -4.83 -4.27 7.65
C GLY A 123 -4.19 -2.98 7.08
N ALA A 124 -4.61 -1.83 7.61
CA ALA A 124 -4.13 -0.51 7.15
C ALA A 124 -2.61 -0.34 7.25
N GLY A 125 -1.99 -0.83 8.34
CA GLY A 125 -0.53 -0.74 8.52
C GLY A 125 0.26 -1.51 7.45
N SER A 126 -0.22 -2.71 7.06
CA SER A 126 0.37 -3.50 5.99
C SER A 126 0.21 -2.81 4.63
N MET A 127 -0.96 -2.21 4.35
CA MET A 127 -1.19 -1.48 3.10
C MET A 127 -0.29 -0.24 2.97
N ILE A 128 -0.10 0.52 4.05
CA ILE A 128 0.84 1.65 4.09
C ILE A 128 2.26 1.18 3.79
N THR A 129 2.70 0.07 4.40
CA THR A 129 4.03 -0.49 4.18
C THR A 129 4.22 -0.93 2.73
N ARG A 130 3.25 -1.64 2.14
CA ARG A 130 3.27 -2.12 0.75
C ARG A 130 3.28 -0.95 -0.24
N THR A 131 2.50 0.10 0.01
CA THR A 131 2.42 1.27 -0.87
C THR A 131 3.67 2.16 -0.81
N LEU A 132 4.27 2.34 0.35
CA LEU A 132 5.39 3.27 0.53
C LEU A 132 6.74 2.57 0.62
N SER A 133 6.94 1.74 1.65
CA SER A 133 8.24 1.14 1.95
C SER A 133 8.63 0.08 0.92
N ASP A 134 7.74 -0.86 0.60
CA ASP A 134 8.03 -1.94 -0.34
C ASP A 134 8.27 -1.40 -1.75
N ALA A 135 7.43 -0.46 -2.20
CA ALA A 135 7.63 0.20 -3.49
C ALA A 135 8.97 0.97 -3.55
N ASN A 136 9.42 1.57 -2.42
CA ASN A 136 10.71 2.22 -2.36
C ASN A 136 11.88 1.22 -2.48
N VAL A 137 11.79 0.06 -1.83
CA VAL A 137 12.79 -1.01 -1.94
C VAL A 137 12.91 -1.50 -3.38
N VAL A 138 11.78 -1.73 -4.07
CA VAL A 138 11.75 -2.12 -5.48
C VAL A 138 12.40 -1.02 -6.35
N GLN A 139 12.03 0.23 -6.14
CA GLN A 139 12.59 1.39 -6.85
C GLN A 139 14.11 1.48 -6.70
N GLN A 140 14.64 1.37 -5.49
CA GLN A 140 16.08 1.43 -5.22
C GLN A 140 16.82 0.25 -5.85
N THR A 141 16.24 -0.94 -5.79
CA THR A 141 16.85 -2.13 -6.39
C THR A 141 16.92 -2.02 -7.91
N ILE A 142 15.93 -1.41 -8.56
CA ILE A 142 15.97 -1.14 -10.02
C ILE A 142 17.16 -0.22 -10.36
N ILE A 143 17.34 0.89 -9.63
CA ILE A 143 18.48 1.81 -9.85
C ILE A 143 19.80 1.05 -9.70
N MET A 144 19.96 0.34 -8.57
CA MET A 144 21.20 -0.41 -8.28
C MET A 144 21.46 -1.50 -9.31
N SER A 145 20.42 -2.19 -9.81
CA SER A 145 20.58 -3.23 -10.83
C SER A 145 21.12 -2.67 -12.13
N PHE A 146 20.63 -1.52 -12.59
CA PHE A 146 21.11 -0.89 -13.81
C PHE A 146 22.50 -0.25 -13.65
N VAL A 147 22.81 0.32 -12.50
CA VAL A 147 24.08 1.02 -12.26
C VAL A 147 25.21 0.07 -11.85
N MET A 148 24.91 -1.00 -11.10
CA MET A 148 25.93 -1.85 -10.51
C MET A 148 25.98 -3.27 -11.10
N ILE A 149 24.83 -3.87 -11.48
CA ILE A 149 24.81 -5.24 -12.02
C ILE A 149 24.98 -5.25 -13.53
N SER A 150 24.27 -4.36 -14.26
CA SER A 150 24.29 -4.35 -15.73
C SER A 150 25.68 -4.08 -16.34
N PRO A 151 26.58 -3.30 -15.72
CA PRO A 151 27.94 -3.13 -16.23
C PRO A 151 28.78 -4.41 -16.24
N VAL A 152 28.55 -5.34 -15.30
CA VAL A 152 29.39 -6.55 -15.12
C VAL A 152 29.47 -7.40 -16.39
N PRO A 153 28.37 -7.94 -16.94
CA PRO A 153 28.44 -8.78 -18.12
C PRO A 153 29.02 -8.04 -19.33
N VAL A 154 28.72 -6.75 -19.48
CA VAL A 154 29.18 -5.94 -20.58
C VAL A 154 30.71 -5.74 -20.49
N THR A 155 31.20 -5.34 -19.33
CA THR A 155 32.65 -5.15 -19.10
C THR A 155 33.40 -6.47 -19.24
N CYS A 156 32.89 -7.58 -18.69
CA CYS A 156 33.50 -8.90 -18.81
C CYS A 156 33.66 -9.31 -20.30
N VAL A 157 32.61 -9.14 -21.11
CA VAL A 157 32.65 -9.52 -22.53
C VAL A 157 33.64 -8.64 -23.30
N ILE A 158 33.50 -7.31 -23.18
CA ILE A 158 34.35 -6.38 -23.97
C ILE A 158 35.81 -6.50 -23.55
N ALA A 159 36.11 -6.50 -22.23
CA ALA A 159 37.48 -6.62 -21.75
C ALA A 159 38.14 -7.96 -22.14
N THR A 160 37.39 -9.07 -22.11
CA THR A 160 37.90 -10.37 -22.58
C THR A 160 38.19 -10.37 -24.06
N VAL A 161 37.30 -9.82 -24.89
CA VAL A 161 37.54 -9.71 -26.34
C VAL A 161 38.78 -8.86 -26.62
N MET A 162 38.95 -7.73 -25.91
CA MET A 162 40.13 -6.88 -26.04
C MET A 162 41.43 -7.59 -25.60
N ALA A 163 41.36 -8.38 -24.51
CA ALA A 163 42.50 -9.16 -24.02
C ALA A 163 42.93 -10.23 -25.04
N PHE A 164 41.97 -10.94 -25.68
CA PHE A 164 42.27 -11.87 -26.80
C PHE A 164 42.89 -11.17 -28.00
N GLY A 165 42.51 -9.90 -28.25
CA GLY A 165 43.12 -9.08 -29.30
C GLY A 165 44.57 -8.68 -29.02
N ILE A 166 45.00 -8.68 -27.74
CA ILE A 166 46.38 -8.39 -27.33
C ILE A 166 47.22 -9.69 -27.42
N ASP A 167 46.80 -10.74 -26.71
CA ASP A 167 47.48 -12.04 -26.68
C ASP A 167 46.47 -13.14 -26.26
N PRO A 168 46.39 -14.27 -27.00
CA PRO A 168 45.46 -15.35 -26.69
C PRO A 168 45.65 -15.97 -25.30
N VAL A 169 46.90 -16.07 -24.82
CA VAL A 169 47.19 -16.63 -23.48
C VAL A 169 46.65 -15.73 -22.41
N MET A 170 46.79 -14.41 -22.54
CA MET A 170 46.24 -13.42 -21.64
C MET A 170 44.72 -13.39 -21.68
N GLY A 171 44.10 -13.56 -22.84
CA GLY A 171 42.64 -13.69 -22.97
C GLY A 171 42.10 -14.88 -22.18
N TRP A 172 42.75 -16.05 -22.29
CA TRP A 172 42.36 -17.24 -21.50
C TRP A 172 42.61 -17.05 -19.99
N LEU A 173 43.69 -16.38 -19.59
CA LEU A 173 43.98 -16.05 -18.22
C LEU A 173 42.85 -15.18 -17.63
N LEU A 174 42.48 -14.10 -18.33
CA LEU A 174 41.43 -13.18 -17.89
C LEU A 174 40.08 -13.90 -17.81
N LEU A 175 39.75 -14.74 -18.78
CA LEU A 175 38.50 -15.52 -18.77
C LEU A 175 38.47 -16.51 -17.60
N ALA A 176 39.56 -17.20 -17.30
CA ALA A 176 39.65 -18.12 -16.16
C ALA A 176 39.42 -17.38 -14.84
N VAL A 177 39.95 -16.18 -14.71
CA VAL A 177 39.74 -15.31 -13.56
C VAL A 177 38.28 -14.90 -13.40
N ILE A 178 37.64 -14.47 -14.49
CA ILE A 178 36.21 -14.10 -14.48
C ILE A 178 35.37 -15.27 -14.03
N VAL A 179 35.59 -16.46 -14.56
CA VAL A 179 34.84 -17.68 -14.19
C VAL A 179 35.08 -18.03 -12.73
N LEU A 180 36.34 -17.98 -12.26
CA LEU A 180 36.68 -18.25 -10.86
C LEU A 180 35.99 -17.26 -9.90
N THR A 181 36.02 -15.98 -10.22
CA THR A 181 35.43 -14.92 -9.38
C THR A 181 33.91 -15.00 -9.36
N LEU A 182 33.27 -15.21 -10.52
CA LEU A 182 31.81 -15.45 -10.59
C LEU A 182 31.41 -16.70 -9.83
N GLY A 183 32.20 -17.77 -9.91
CA GLY A 183 31.98 -19.01 -9.15
C GLY A 183 32.09 -18.79 -7.63
N ALA A 184 33.12 -18.06 -7.20
CA ALA A 184 33.30 -17.69 -5.79
C ALA A 184 32.16 -16.82 -5.27
N MET A 185 31.71 -15.84 -6.07
CA MET A 185 30.58 -14.97 -5.75
C MET A 185 29.27 -15.77 -5.66
N ALA A 186 28.99 -16.63 -6.63
CA ALA A 186 27.81 -17.50 -6.61
C ALA A 186 27.80 -18.43 -5.39
N PHE A 187 28.95 -19.04 -5.05
CA PHE A 187 29.11 -19.85 -3.85
C PHE A 187 28.87 -19.05 -2.56
N ALA A 188 29.42 -17.83 -2.49
CA ALA A 188 29.23 -16.96 -1.33
C ALA A 188 27.75 -16.57 -1.14
N VAL A 189 27.07 -16.19 -2.21
CA VAL A 189 25.63 -15.87 -2.18
C VAL A 189 24.80 -17.09 -1.76
N TRP A 190 25.07 -18.24 -2.32
CA TRP A 190 24.39 -19.50 -1.98
C TRP A 190 24.56 -19.87 -0.50
N LYS A 191 25.76 -19.74 0.04
CA LYS A 191 26.04 -20.04 1.45
C LYS A 191 25.48 -18.98 2.42
N SER A 192 25.39 -17.72 1.99
CA SER A 192 24.90 -16.60 2.82
C SER A 192 23.37 -16.52 2.85
N ALA A 193 22.67 -16.95 1.80
CA ALA A 193 21.22 -16.84 1.69
C ALA A 193 20.45 -17.42 2.90
N PRO A 194 20.72 -18.63 3.42
CA PRO A 194 20.00 -19.16 4.57
C PRO A 194 20.27 -18.38 5.86
N VAL A 195 21.45 -17.75 5.98
CA VAL A 195 21.81 -16.97 7.17
C VAL A 195 21.01 -15.67 7.22
N PHE A 196 20.76 -15.05 6.05
CA PHE A 196 19.91 -13.85 5.95
C PHE A 196 18.46 -14.12 6.34
N THR A 197 17.88 -15.23 5.90
CA THR A 197 16.49 -15.57 6.27
C THR A 197 16.34 -15.78 7.77
N VAL A 198 17.34 -16.42 8.40
CA VAL A 198 17.37 -16.57 9.86
C VAL A 198 17.51 -15.23 10.57
N LEU A 199 18.40 -14.34 10.10
CA LEU A 199 18.57 -13.00 10.66
C LEU A 199 17.30 -12.16 10.56
N GLN A 200 16.61 -12.22 9.42
CA GLN A 200 15.33 -11.54 9.23
C GLN A 200 14.28 -12.02 10.25
N GLY A 201 14.18 -13.31 10.50
CA GLY A 201 13.29 -13.86 11.52
C GLY A 201 13.62 -13.40 12.96
N PHE A 202 14.88 -13.01 13.24
CA PHE A 202 15.23 -12.39 14.52
C PHE A 202 14.78 -10.93 14.59
N ILE A 203 14.93 -10.17 13.50
CA ILE A 203 14.45 -8.78 13.39
C ILE A 203 12.94 -8.75 13.60
N ASP A 204 12.19 -9.66 12.99
CA ASP A 204 10.73 -9.72 13.11
C ASP A 204 10.29 -10.03 14.55
N ARG A 205 10.96 -10.98 15.22
CA ARG A 205 10.73 -11.28 16.65
C ARG A 205 11.05 -10.08 17.55
N MET A 206 12.14 -9.40 17.29
CA MET A 206 12.55 -8.20 18.01
C MET A 206 11.51 -7.08 17.86
N ASN A 207 11.05 -6.84 16.64
CA ASN A 207 10.02 -5.86 16.35
C ASN A 207 8.69 -6.18 17.06
N THR A 208 8.29 -7.45 17.07
CA THR A 208 7.08 -7.92 17.77
C THR A 208 7.18 -7.67 19.27
N ARG A 209 8.29 -8.08 19.90
CA ARG A 209 8.52 -7.87 21.35
C ARG A 209 8.59 -6.39 21.73
N LEU A 210 9.30 -5.59 20.95
CA LEU A 210 9.36 -4.13 21.16
C LEU A 210 7.98 -3.50 21.08
N ARG A 211 7.18 -3.88 20.09
CA ARG A 211 5.81 -3.39 19.94
C ARG A 211 4.95 -3.78 21.14
N GLU A 212 5.02 -5.04 21.59
CA GLU A 212 4.31 -5.52 22.78
C GLU A 212 4.73 -4.72 24.02
N SER A 213 6.03 -4.54 24.26
CA SER A 213 6.55 -3.79 25.42
C SER A 213 6.17 -2.32 25.39
N ILE A 214 6.23 -1.65 24.22
CA ILE A 214 5.86 -0.23 24.07
C ILE A 214 4.36 -0.05 24.23
N THR A 215 3.54 -0.91 23.61
CA THR A 215 2.08 -0.83 23.72
C THR A 215 1.61 -1.18 25.13
N GLY A 216 2.25 -2.18 25.75
CA GLY A 216 1.93 -2.66 27.09
C GLY A 216 2.63 -1.91 28.24
N VAL A 217 3.35 -0.79 27.97
CA VAL A 217 4.18 -0.13 28.99
C VAL A 217 3.44 0.26 30.27
N ARG A 218 2.15 0.61 30.16
CA ARG A 218 1.31 0.93 31.33
C ARG A 218 1.09 -0.31 32.21
N VAL A 219 0.89 -1.47 31.60
CA VAL A 219 0.73 -2.75 32.30
C VAL A 219 2.04 -3.16 32.96
N ILE A 220 3.16 -3.10 32.21
CA ILE A 220 4.50 -3.43 32.71
C ILE A 220 4.80 -2.58 33.96
N ARG A 221 4.55 -1.28 33.91
CA ARG A 221 4.74 -0.35 35.05
C ARG A 221 3.80 -0.61 36.20
N ALA A 222 2.51 -0.87 35.91
CA ALA A 222 1.52 -1.15 36.93
C ALA A 222 1.86 -2.41 37.77
N PHE A 223 2.53 -3.40 37.15
CA PHE A 223 2.92 -4.64 37.81
C PHE A 223 4.41 -4.69 38.24
N GLY A 224 5.19 -3.60 38.04
CA GLY A 224 6.60 -3.53 38.40
C GLY A 224 7.49 -4.57 37.69
N LYS A 225 7.16 -4.88 36.42
CA LYS A 225 7.83 -5.93 35.63
C LYS A 225 8.90 -5.41 34.67
N GLU A 226 9.35 -4.15 34.82
CA GLU A 226 10.38 -3.56 34.00
C GLU A 226 11.70 -4.37 33.97
N PRO A 227 12.22 -4.89 35.11
CA PRO A 227 13.46 -5.69 35.08
C PRO A 227 13.29 -6.98 34.29
N HIS A 228 12.12 -7.63 34.39
CA HIS A 228 11.83 -8.88 33.68
C HIS A 228 11.76 -8.65 32.15
N GLU A 229 11.03 -7.61 31.71
CA GLU A 229 10.92 -7.28 30.28
C GLU A 229 12.26 -6.82 29.70
N ARG A 230 13.07 -6.07 30.49
CA ARG A 230 14.43 -5.69 30.09
C ARG A 230 15.31 -6.91 29.86
N GLN A 231 15.36 -7.85 30.81
CA GLN A 231 16.17 -9.07 30.68
C GLN A 231 15.77 -9.89 29.44
N LYS A 232 14.47 -9.98 29.16
CA LYS A 232 13.92 -10.69 28.00
C LYS A 232 14.29 -10.01 26.66
N LEU A 233 14.32 -8.68 26.63
CA LEU A 233 14.77 -7.90 25.47
C LEU A 233 16.30 -8.01 25.30
N ASP A 234 17.08 -7.90 26.38
CA ASP A 234 18.54 -7.99 26.35
C ASP A 234 18.99 -9.33 25.76
N GLN A 235 18.37 -10.46 26.18
CA GLN A 235 18.63 -11.78 25.58
C GLN A 235 18.33 -11.80 24.07
N THR A 236 17.23 -11.16 23.66
CA THR A 236 16.87 -11.11 22.23
C THR A 236 17.88 -10.29 21.42
N PHE A 237 18.39 -9.20 21.99
CA PHE A 237 19.42 -8.37 21.38
C PHE A 237 20.77 -9.05 21.32
N GLU A 238 21.16 -9.80 22.36
CA GLU A 238 22.40 -10.60 22.37
C GLU A 238 22.35 -11.71 21.30
N ASP A 239 21.25 -12.45 21.22
CA ASP A 239 21.04 -13.46 20.17
C ASP A 239 21.12 -12.88 18.76
N TYR A 240 20.50 -11.71 18.55
CA TYR A 240 20.59 -10.97 17.29
C TYR A 240 22.03 -10.54 17.00
N ALA A 241 22.70 -9.90 17.97
CA ALA A 241 24.08 -9.44 17.81
C ALA A 241 25.04 -10.58 17.47
N GLY A 242 24.94 -11.72 18.16
CA GLY A 242 25.77 -12.89 17.89
C GLY A 242 25.58 -13.45 16.46
N ARG A 243 24.36 -13.41 15.94
CA ARG A 243 24.08 -13.85 14.56
C ARG A 243 24.47 -12.79 13.52
N ALA A 244 24.23 -11.51 13.81
CA ALA A 244 24.65 -10.40 12.95
C ALA A 244 26.18 -10.37 12.78
N ILE A 245 26.94 -10.61 13.87
CA ILE A 245 28.40 -10.74 13.81
C ILE A 245 28.79 -11.88 12.87
N ARG A 246 28.18 -13.06 12.97
CA ARG A 246 28.48 -14.20 12.07
C ARG A 246 28.21 -13.87 10.60
N VAL A 247 27.10 -13.19 10.31
CA VAL A 247 26.77 -12.73 8.95
C VAL A 247 27.85 -11.78 8.45
N ASN A 248 28.19 -10.75 9.24
CA ASN A 248 29.21 -9.78 8.87
C ASN A 248 30.61 -10.40 8.70
N LEU A 249 30.96 -11.43 9.51
CA LEU A 249 32.21 -12.18 9.32
C LEU A 249 32.23 -12.95 7.98
N VAL A 250 31.10 -13.54 7.57
CA VAL A 250 31.01 -14.17 6.24
C VAL A 250 31.23 -13.14 5.15
N PHE A 251 30.61 -11.95 5.24
CA PHE A 251 30.83 -10.87 4.28
C PHE A 251 32.27 -10.39 4.25
N ALA A 252 32.85 -10.11 5.41
CA ALA A 252 34.24 -9.69 5.52
C ALA A 252 35.21 -10.73 4.92
N THR A 253 34.91 -12.03 5.11
CA THR A 253 35.70 -13.10 4.51
C THR A 253 35.59 -13.12 2.99
N VAL A 254 34.36 -12.95 2.44
CA VAL A 254 34.14 -12.90 0.98
C VAL A 254 34.81 -11.67 0.37
N ASP A 255 34.67 -10.52 1.03
CA ASP A 255 35.31 -9.28 0.57
C ASP A 255 36.83 -9.40 0.58
N SER A 256 37.42 -9.88 1.66
CA SER A 256 38.86 -10.13 1.78
C SER A 256 39.35 -11.15 0.75
N LEU A 257 38.57 -12.19 0.45
CA LEU A 257 38.90 -13.17 -0.56
C LEU A 257 38.87 -12.58 -1.97
N THR A 258 37.92 -11.67 -2.24
CA THR A 258 37.84 -10.94 -3.51
C THR A 258 39.10 -10.07 -3.71
N PHE A 259 39.52 -9.34 -2.69
CA PHE A 259 40.77 -8.57 -2.72
C PHE A 259 42.01 -9.46 -2.91
N PHE A 260 42.06 -10.62 -2.25
CA PHE A 260 43.12 -11.59 -2.46
C PHE A 260 43.18 -12.07 -3.91
N PHE A 261 42.05 -12.45 -4.50
CA PHE A 261 41.99 -12.87 -5.90
C PHE A 261 42.40 -11.73 -6.84
N MET A 262 41.98 -10.49 -6.57
CA MET A 262 42.38 -9.33 -7.36
C MET A 262 43.92 -9.19 -7.42
N ASN A 263 44.60 -9.20 -6.26
CA ASN A 263 46.05 -9.09 -6.20
C ASN A 263 46.77 -10.31 -6.79
N ALA A 264 46.20 -11.52 -6.59
CA ALA A 264 46.75 -12.75 -7.18
C ALA A 264 46.68 -12.73 -8.72
N VAL A 265 45.57 -12.23 -9.26
CA VAL A 265 45.39 -12.05 -10.71
C VAL A 265 46.36 -11.01 -11.28
N GLU A 266 46.50 -9.88 -10.63
CA GLU A 266 47.47 -8.85 -11.02
C GLU A 266 48.88 -9.42 -11.05
N SER A 267 49.27 -10.16 -10.01
CA SER A 267 50.58 -10.84 -9.95
C SER A 267 50.74 -11.86 -11.06
N ALA A 268 49.69 -12.64 -11.38
CA ALA A 268 49.72 -13.60 -12.48
C ALA A 268 49.85 -12.93 -13.86
N ILE A 269 49.16 -11.79 -14.07
CA ILE A 269 49.26 -11.00 -15.32
C ILE A 269 50.70 -10.47 -15.47
N PHE A 270 51.31 -9.96 -14.40
CA PHE A 270 52.71 -9.51 -14.45
C PHE A 270 53.65 -10.65 -14.75
N TRP A 271 53.52 -11.82 -14.10
CA TRP A 271 54.40 -12.95 -14.29
C TRP A 271 54.31 -13.51 -15.71
N VAL A 272 53.09 -13.91 -16.14
CA VAL A 272 52.86 -14.47 -17.45
C VAL A 272 53.12 -13.41 -18.53
N GLY A 273 52.75 -12.15 -18.29
CA GLY A 273 53.00 -11.02 -19.19
C GLY A 273 54.49 -10.76 -19.42
N ALA A 274 55.31 -10.84 -18.37
CA ALA A 274 56.76 -10.70 -18.50
C ALA A 274 57.38 -11.80 -19.35
N ASP A 275 56.94 -13.05 -19.18
CA ASP A 275 57.35 -14.19 -20.01
C ASP A 275 56.98 -13.98 -21.51
N ARG A 276 55.72 -13.53 -21.77
CA ARG A 276 55.25 -13.24 -23.12
C ARG A 276 55.96 -12.07 -23.81
N VAL A 277 56.34 -11.03 -23.02
CA VAL A 277 57.16 -9.93 -23.52
C VAL A 277 58.58 -10.41 -23.82
N GLY A 278 59.18 -11.25 -22.97
CA GLY A 278 60.48 -11.87 -23.22
C GLY A 278 60.50 -12.75 -24.48
N ALA A 279 59.39 -13.42 -24.77
CA ALA A 279 59.20 -14.20 -25.99
C ALA A 279 58.87 -13.35 -27.25
N HIS A 280 58.85 -12.02 -27.16
CA HIS A 280 58.45 -11.07 -28.19
C HIS A 280 57.01 -11.29 -28.72
N ALA A 281 56.12 -11.92 -27.94
CA ALA A 281 54.75 -12.20 -28.34
C ALA A 281 53.80 -11.03 -28.04
N MET A 282 54.17 -10.13 -27.10
CA MET A 282 53.43 -8.91 -26.77
C MET A 282 54.36 -7.77 -26.39
N GLN A 283 53.84 -6.55 -26.39
CA GLN A 283 54.58 -5.33 -26.02
C GLN A 283 54.44 -5.06 -24.50
N ILE A 284 55.42 -4.39 -23.90
CA ILE A 284 55.46 -4.16 -22.45
C ILE A 284 54.31 -3.32 -21.96
N GLY A 285 53.86 -2.31 -22.73
CA GLY A 285 52.70 -1.48 -22.38
C GLY A 285 51.37 -2.25 -22.32
N SER A 286 51.30 -3.41 -23.01
CA SER A 286 50.10 -4.23 -23.02
C SER A 286 49.82 -4.88 -21.66
N ILE A 287 50.86 -5.07 -20.83
CA ILE A 287 50.68 -5.54 -19.43
C ILE A 287 49.83 -4.54 -18.64
N SER A 288 50.11 -3.24 -18.79
CA SER A 288 49.32 -2.20 -18.09
C SER A 288 47.84 -2.22 -18.47
N ALA A 289 47.52 -2.40 -19.78
CA ALA A 289 46.13 -2.49 -20.20
C ALA A 289 45.42 -3.73 -19.62
N LEU A 290 46.10 -4.89 -19.60
CA LEU A 290 45.53 -6.13 -19.08
C LEU A 290 45.27 -6.05 -17.54
N VAL A 291 46.18 -5.42 -16.80
CA VAL A 291 46.01 -5.18 -15.38
C VAL A 291 44.80 -4.27 -15.14
N GLU A 292 44.68 -3.18 -15.87
CA GLU A 292 43.53 -2.25 -15.75
C GLU A 292 42.20 -2.93 -16.14
N TYR A 293 42.18 -3.80 -17.18
CA TYR A 293 40.98 -4.57 -17.52
C TYR A 293 40.59 -5.48 -16.39
N ALA A 294 41.55 -6.20 -15.80
CA ALA A 294 41.28 -7.07 -14.64
C ALA A 294 40.75 -6.29 -13.44
N MET A 295 41.39 -5.17 -13.11
CA MET A 295 40.96 -4.30 -12.00
C MET A 295 39.54 -3.76 -12.23
N LEU A 296 39.20 -3.33 -13.46
CA LEU A 296 37.87 -2.81 -13.79
C LEU A 296 36.78 -3.89 -13.68
N ILE A 297 37.04 -5.10 -14.20
CA ILE A 297 36.14 -6.24 -14.05
C ILE A 297 35.88 -6.54 -12.55
N MET A 298 36.95 -6.66 -11.77
CA MET A 298 36.86 -6.97 -10.34
C MET A 298 36.12 -5.89 -9.56
N PHE A 299 36.35 -4.62 -9.90
CA PHE A 299 35.63 -3.50 -9.30
C PHE A 299 34.12 -3.58 -9.54
N PHE A 300 33.68 -3.80 -10.78
CA PHE A 300 32.27 -3.95 -11.07
C PHE A 300 31.67 -5.19 -10.44
N MET A 301 32.40 -6.31 -10.37
CA MET A 301 31.95 -7.51 -9.66
C MET A 301 31.76 -7.26 -8.16
N MET A 302 32.67 -6.55 -7.52
CA MET A 302 32.57 -6.16 -6.11
C MET A 302 31.34 -5.25 -5.87
N MET A 303 31.10 -4.25 -6.74
CA MET A 303 29.92 -3.41 -6.67
C MET A 303 28.62 -4.20 -6.85
N ALA A 304 28.59 -5.12 -7.81
CA ALA A 304 27.42 -5.97 -8.06
C ALA A 304 27.10 -6.90 -6.88
N GLN A 305 28.10 -7.39 -6.14
CA GLN A 305 27.92 -8.24 -4.97
C GLN A 305 27.02 -7.60 -3.93
N PHE A 306 27.20 -6.32 -3.61
CA PHE A 306 26.33 -5.59 -2.69
C PHE A 306 24.89 -5.48 -3.19
N CYS A 307 24.71 -5.32 -4.50
CA CYS A 307 23.39 -5.20 -5.10
C CYS A 307 22.63 -6.54 -5.14
N VAL A 308 23.33 -7.64 -5.49
CA VAL A 308 22.72 -8.98 -5.61
C VAL A 308 22.03 -9.38 -4.29
N LEU A 309 22.59 -8.99 -3.15
CA LEU A 309 21.99 -9.25 -1.84
C LEU A 309 20.68 -8.52 -1.56
N GLN A 310 20.40 -7.43 -2.28
CA GLN A 310 19.14 -6.69 -2.16
C GLN A 310 18.02 -7.32 -3.02
N ILE A 311 18.36 -8.11 -4.03
CA ILE A 311 17.37 -8.71 -4.95
C ILE A 311 16.32 -9.55 -4.22
N PRO A 312 16.67 -10.49 -3.31
CA PRO A 312 15.67 -11.28 -2.59
C PRO A 312 14.70 -10.43 -1.77
N ARG A 313 15.20 -9.34 -1.19
CA ARG A 313 14.37 -8.39 -0.44
C ARG A 313 13.38 -7.66 -1.35
N ALA A 314 13.86 -7.16 -2.48
CA ALA A 314 13.01 -6.50 -3.47
C ALA A 314 11.97 -7.46 -4.05
N TRP A 315 12.36 -8.73 -4.27
CA TRP A 315 11.46 -9.78 -4.72
C TRP A 315 10.34 -10.04 -3.72
N ALA A 316 10.66 -10.15 -2.43
CA ALA A 316 9.67 -10.30 -1.37
C ALA A 316 8.72 -9.08 -1.27
N CYS A 317 9.25 -7.86 -1.46
CA CYS A 317 8.43 -6.65 -1.50
C CYS A 317 7.49 -6.64 -2.71
N LEU A 318 7.98 -7.04 -3.87
CA LEU A 318 7.20 -7.15 -5.11
C LEU A 318 6.11 -8.23 -4.98
N SER A 319 6.43 -9.38 -4.36
CA SER A 319 5.47 -10.46 -4.09
C SER A 319 4.32 -9.98 -3.19
N ARG A 320 4.62 -9.21 -2.12
CA ARG A 320 3.56 -8.62 -1.27
C ARG A 320 2.70 -7.59 -2.00
N ALA A 321 3.28 -6.80 -2.89
CA ALA A 321 2.51 -5.90 -3.74
C ALA A 321 1.64 -6.68 -4.74
N ASN A 322 2.19 -7.74 -5.35
CA ASN A 322 1.47 -8.60 -6.28
C ASN A 322 0.29 -9.32 -5.60
N GLU A 323 0.46 -9.75 -4.35
CA GLU A 323 -0.62 -10.34 -3.55
C GLU A 323 -1.84 -9.41 -3.47
N VAL A 324 -1.63 -8.11 -3.27
CA VAL A 324 -2.73 -7.12 -3.27
C VAL A 324 -3.35 -6.95 -4.64
N LEU A 325 -2.52 -6.88 -5.69
CA LEU A 325 -2.97 -6.67 -7.06
C LEU A 325 -3.75 -7.87 -7.63
N ASP A 326 -3.41 -9.08 -7.17
CA ASP A 326 -4.05 -10.33 -7.59
C ASP A 326 -5.37 -10.62 -6.84
N ILE A 327 -5.72 -9.87 -5.78
CA ILE A 327 -7.02 -10.01 -5.11
C ILE A 327 -8.11 -9.60 -6.10
N ASP A 328 -9.05 -10.47 -6.33
CA ASP A 328 -10.25 -10.16 -7.07
C ASP A 328 -11.31 -9.62 -6.11
N PRO A 329 -11.71 -8.32 -6.19
CA PRO A 329 -12.66 -7.73 -5.24
C PRO A 329 -13.99 -8.51 -5.24
N ALA A 330 -14.49 -8.80 -4.03
CA ALA A 330 -15.78 -9.47 -3.87
C ALA A 330 -16.93 -8.62 -4.40
N ILE A 331 -16.84 -7.30 -4.22
CA ILE A 331 -17.85 -6.35 -4.68
C ILE A 331 -17.37 -5.69 -5.97
N LYS A 332 -18.09 -5.93 -7.06
CA LYS A 332 -17.79 -5.36 -8.38
C LYS A 332 -18.99 -4.61 -8.92
N ASP A 333 -18.69 -3.55 -9.66
CA ASP A 333 -19.74 -2.89 -10.44
C ASP A 333 -20.25 -3.81 -11.55
N PRO A 334 -21.54 -3.74 -11.89
CA PRO A 334 -22.10 -4.51 -12.98
C PRO A 334 -21.40 -4.17 -14.30
N VAL A 335 -21.11 -5.19 -15.11
CA VAL A 335 -20.48 -5.01 -16.43
C VAL A 335 -21.46 -4.25 -17.34
N ALA A 336 -20.95 -3.27 -18.10
CA ALA A 336 -21.75 -2.39 -18.97
C ALA A 336 -22.74 -3.13 -19.90
N GLY A 337 -22.45 -4.39 -20.27
CA GLY A 337 -23.38 -5.26 -21.04
C GLY A 337 -24.65 -5.68 -20.28
N ASN A 338 -24.62 -5.75 -18.95
CA ASN A 338 -25.81 -6.07 -18.14
C ASN A 338 -26.65 -4.82 -17.84
N LEU A 339 -26.02 -3.63 -17.85
CA LEU A 339 -26.73 -2.33 -17.77
C LEU A 339 -27.60 -2.07 -19.01
N ALA A 340 -27.23 -2.61 -20.18
CA ALA A 340 -28.02 -2.54 -21.42
C ALA A 340 -29.28 -3.39 -21.36
N ALA A 341 -29.30 -4.48 -20.58
CA ALA A 341 -30.52 -5.27 -20.33
C ALA A 341 -31.51 -4.52 -19.41
N ALA A 342 -31.01 -3.52 -18.65
CA ALA A 342 -31.82 -2.59 -17.86
C ALA A 342 -32.15 -1.27 -18.60
N GLY A 343 -31.91 -1.19 -19.93
CA GLY A 343 -32.39 -0.10 -20.80
C GLY A 343 -31.50 1.14 -20.93
N ARG A 344 -30.18 1.01 -20.83
CA ARG A 344 -29.26 2.17 -20.97
C ARG A 344 -28.25 1.99 -22.11
N ALA A 345 -28.23 2.97 -23.03
CA ALA A 345 -27.20 3.12 -24.06
C ALA A 345 -26.03 3.98 -23.53
N ASP A 346 -24.79 3.67 -24.01
CA ASP A 346 -23.58 4.40 -23.68
C ASP A 346 -23.72 5.90 -23.99
N GLY A 347 -23.44 6.75 -22.99
CA GLY A 347 -23.33 8.20 -23.16
C GLY A 347 -24.50 9.06 -22.66
N GLU A 348 -25.59 8.48 -22.16
CA GLU A 348 -26.70 9.23 -21.57
C GLU A 348 -26.41 9.56 -20.08
N LYS A 349 -26.65 10.83 -19.69
CA LYS A 349 -26.70 11.23 -18.28
C LYS A 349 -27.54 10.22 -17.50
N PRO A 350 -27.20 9.90 -16.25
CA PRO A 350 -27.99 8.98 -15.44
C PRO A 350 -29.46 9.41 -15.56
N ALA A 351 -30.29 8.52 -16.10
CA ALA A 351 -31.73 8.73 -16.13
C ALA A 351 -32.19 9.05 -14.70
N PRO A 352 -33.13 9.96 -14.51
CA PRO A 352 -33.74 10.16 -13.20
C PRO A 352 -34.13 8.79 -12.66
N PRO A 353 -33.93 8.53 -11.35
CA PRO A 353 -34.27 7.24 -10.75
C PRO A 353 -35.67 6.88 -11.19
N ALA A 354 -35.87 5.59 -11.52
CA ALA A 354 -37.21 5.08 -11.80
C ALA A 354 -38.13 5.57 -10.70
N ALA A 355 -39.36 5.98 -11.07
CA ALA A 355 -40.30 6.58 -10.12
C ALA A 355 -40.24 5.79 -8.79
N PRO A 356 -40.11 6.48 -7.65
CA PRO A 356 -39.94 5.80 -6.37
C PRO A 356 -40.98 4.71 -6.29
N ASP A 357 -40.53 3.49 -6.07
CA ASP A 357 -41.43 2.35 -5.87
C ASP A 357 -42.50 2.83 -4.89
N ALA A 358 -43.77 2.59 -5.17
CA ALA A 358 -44.87 3.01 -4.28
C ALA A 358 -44.65 2.52 -2.84
N ASP A 359 -43.72 1.60 -2.65
CA ASP A 359 -43.37 0.91 -1.41
C ASP A 359 -42.17 1.53 -0.64
N GLY A 360 -41.43 2.53 -1.16
CA GLY A 360 -40.41 3.22 -0.35
C GLY A 360 -39.07 3.55 -1.05
N VAL A 361 -38.20 4.27 -0.32
CA VAL A 361 -36.85 4.69 -0.78
C VAL A 361 -35.86 3.54 -0.72
N ALA A 362 -35.94 2.70 0.33
CA ALA A 362 -35.14 1.49 0.44
C ALA A 362 -35.97 0.34 1.01
N ARG A 363 -35.67 -0.89 0.57
CA ARG A 363 -36.38 -2.10 0.98
C ARG A 363 -35.39 -3.23 1.22
N PHE A 364 -35.58 -3.94 2.31
CA PHE A 364 -35.02 -5.26 2.58
C PHE A 364 -36.10 -6.29 2.24
N ASP A 365 -35.79 -7.19 1.31
CA ASP A 365 -36.74 -8.19 0.77
C ASP A 365 -36.21 -9.59 1.11
N HIS A 366 -36.67 -10.15 2.22
CA HIS A 366 -36.26 -11.46 2.75
C HIS A 366 -34.74 -11.63 2.83
N VAL A 367 -34.03 -10.63 3.41
CA VAL A 367 -32.57 -10.57 3.43
C VAL A 367 -31.98 -11.43 4.52
N SER A 368 -31.11 -12.37 4.12
CA SER A 368 -30.19 -13.05 5.05
C SER A 368 -28.75 -12.73 4.68
N PHE A 369 -27.89 -12.63 5.70
CA PHE A 369 -26.48 -12.30 5.49
C PHE A 369 -25.57 -13.04 6.46
N ARG A 370 -24.47 -13.57 5.93
CA ARG A 370 -23.39 -14.23 6.66
C ARG A 370 -22.04 -13.65 6.26
N PHE A 371 -21.17 -13.36 7.23
CA PHE A 371 -19.78 -13.01 6.95
C PHE A 371 -19.02 -14.23 6.44
N GLU A 372 -18.02 -14.02 5.58
CA GLU A 372 -17.25 -15.11 4.94
C GLU A 372 -16.53 -16.02 5.93
N ASP A 373 -16.17 -15.51 7.11
CA ASP A 373 -15.48 -16.20 8.20
C ASP A 373 -16.42 -16.72 9.30
N ALA A 374 -17.74 -16.55 9.14
CA ALA A 374 -18.73 -17.01 10.10
C ALA A 374 -19.35 -18.34 9.68
N ASP A 375 -19.63 -19.20 10.66
CA ASP A 375 -20.32 -20.48 10.46
C ASP A 375 -21.86 -20.30 10.35
N GLU A 376 -22.40 -19.24 10.99
CA GLU A 376 -23.83 -18.96 11.06
C GLU A 376 -24.17 -17.61 10.42
N ASP A 377 -25.42 -17.46 10.02
CA ASP A 377 -25.93 -16.20 9.48
C ASP A 377 -25.97 -15.14 10.59
N THR A 378 -25.55 -13.92 10.25
CA THR A 378 -25.61 -12.75 11.14
C THR A 378 -26.97 -12.06 11.11
N LEU A 379 -27.64 -12.14 9.96
CA LEU A 379 -28.99 -11.62 9.74
C LEU A 379 -29.84 -12.70 9.06
N HIS A 380 -31.10 -12.83 9.51
CA HIS A 380 -32.02 -13.87 9.08
C HIS A 380 -33.34 -13.25 8.62
N ASP A 381 -33.69 -13.42 7.36
CA ASP A 381 -34.99 -13.14 6.76
C ASP A 381 -35.55 -11.75 7.10
N LEU A 382 -34.73 -10.70 6.90
CA LEU A 382 -35.15 -9.32 7.16
C LEU A 382 -36.11 -8.85 6.07
N ASP A 383 -37.33 -8.43 6.46
CA ASP A 383 -38.33 -7.84 5.56
C ASP A 383 -38.90 -6.55 6.16
N PHE A 384 -38.49 -5.38 5.65
CA PHE A 384 -39.00 -4.07 6.04
C PHE A 384 -38.67 -3.00 4.99
N VAL A 385 -39.37 -1.85 5.07
CA VAL A 385 -39.29 -0.77 4.09
C VAL A 385 -38.96 0.55 4.78
N LEU A 386 -38.03 1.33 4.20
CA LEU A 386 -37.71 2.70 4.60
C LEU A 386 -38.47 3.66 3.67
N ARG A 387 -39.38 4.45 4.24
CA ARG A 387 -40.27 5.33 3.47
C ARG A 387 -39.81 6.78 3.47
N ARG A 388 -40.03 7.48 2.39
CA ARG A 388 -39.75 8.92 2.26
C ARG A 388 -40.53 9.72 3.31
N GLY A 389 -39.83 10.67 3.93
CA GLY A 389 -40.41 11.52 4.97
C GLY A 389 -40.64 10.82 6.31
N GLN A 390 -40.21 9.55 6.45
CA GLN A 390 -40.32 8.80 7.68
C GLN A 390 -38.96 8.44 8.28
N THR A 391 -38.93 8.39 9.60
CA THR A 391 -37.79 7.89 10.36
C THR A 391 -38.05 6.43 10.76
N THR A 392 -37.23 5.53 10.24
CA THR A 392 -37.16 4.13 10.69
C THR A 392 -36.00 3.98 11.67
N ALA A 393 -36.26 3.48 12.84
CA ALA A 393 -35.23 3.20 13.83
C ALA A 393 -34.92 1.72 13.94
N ILE A 394 -33.67 1.36 14.23
CA ILE A 394 -33.26 -0.03 14.53
C ILE A 394 -32.69 -0.08 15.94
N ILE A 395 -33.25 -0.96 16.77
CA ILE A 395 -32.75 -1.21 18.12
C ILE A 395 -32.57 -2.72 18.36
N GLY A 396 -31.72 -3.07 19.30
CA GLY A 396 -31.44 -4.45 19.72
C GLY A 396 -30.15 -4.54 20.50
N ASN A 397 -29.84 -5.70 21.04
CA ASN A 397 -28.65 -5.94 21.84
C ASN A 397 -27.35 -5.75 21.02
N THR A 398 -26.22 -5.56 21.72
CA THR A 398 -24.91 -5.54 21.07
C THR A 398 -24.67 -6.86 20.35
N GLY A 399 -24.23 -6.81 19.10
CA GLY A 399 -24.01 -8.00 18.29
C GLY A 399 -25.23 -8.48 17.48
N SER A 400 -26.42 -7.87 17.62
CA SER A 400 -27.64 -8.29 16.89
C SER A 400 -27.65 -7.98 15.37
N GLY A 401 -26.56 -7.42 14.81
CA GLY A 401 -26.45 -7.16 13.37
C GLY A 401 -26.88 -5.76 12.91
N LYS A 402 -27.18 -4.82 13.82
CA LYS A 402 -27.68 -3.46 13.49
C LYS A 402 -26.83 -2.71 12.47
N SER A 403 -25.53 -2.56 12.73
CA SER A 403 -24.62 -1.86 11.81
C SER A 403 -24.37 -2.63 10.52
N THR A 404 -24.64 -3.93 10.48
CA THR A 404 -24.57 -4.74 9.26
C THR A 404 -25.64 -4.30 8.26
N ILE A 405 -26.81 -3.90 8.71
CA ILE A 405 -27.89 -3.36 7.86
C ILE A 405 -27.42 -2.11 7.12
N ALA A 406 -26.76 -1.16 7.80
CA ALA A 406 -26.19 0.01 7.15
C ALA A 406 -25.12 -0.35 6.11
N LYS A 407 -24.29 -1.37 6.39
CA LYS A 407 -23.25 -1.84 5.47
C LYS A 407 -23.84 -2.50 4.22
N LEU A 408 -24.95 -3.20 4.33
CA LEU A 408 -25.69 -3.80 3.20
C LEU A 408 -26.32 -2.71 2.32
N LEU A 409 -26.91 -1.66 2.89
CA LEU A 409 -27.45 -0.51 2.15
C LEU A 409 -26.36 0.19 1.32
N LEU A 410 -25.16 0.35 1.86
CA LEU A 410 -24.01 0.97 1.18
C LEU A 410 -23.28 0.00 0.25
N ARG A 411 -23.76 -1.26 0.18
CA ARG A 411 -23.10 -2.33 -0.54
C ARG A 411 -21.62 -2.47 -0.17
N PHE A 412 -21.32 -2.47 1.13
CA PHE A 412 -20.00 -2.89 1.63
C PHE A 412 -19.89 -4.41 1.70
N HIS A 413 -21.04 -5.11 1.67
CA HIS A 413 -21.20 -6.54 1.53
C HIS A 413 -22.42 -6.81 0.66
N ASP A 414 -22.42 -7.90 -0.11
CA ASP A 414 -23.59 -8.41 -0.81
C ASP A 414 -24.33 -9.40 0.10
N VAL A 415 -25.65 -9.49 -0.02
CA VAL A 415 -26.49 -10.38 0.76
C VAL A 415 -26.24 -11.86 0.40
N THR A 416 -26.43 -12.77 1.37
CA THR A 416 -26.35 -14.22 1.13
C THR A 416 -27.60 -14.72 0.42
N SER A 417 -28.78 -14.23 0.80
CA SER A 417 -30.06 -14.49 0.14
C SER A 417 -30.98 -13.28 0.24
N GLY A 418 -32.01 -13.22 -0.59
CA GLY A 418 -32.89 -12.07 -0.69
C GLY A 418 -32.29 -10.91 -1.51
N GLY A 419 -32.81 -9.70 -1.31
CA GLY A 419 -32.35 -8.51 -2.02
C GLY A 419 -32.53 -7.22 -1.23
N VAL A 420 -31.55 -6.31 -1.37
CA VAL A 420 -31.65 -4.93 -0.87
C VAL A 420 -31.88 -4.02 -2.05
N ARG A 421 -32.93 -3.21 -2.02
CA ARG A 421 -33.25 -2.25 -3.07
C ARG A 421 -33.13 -0.82 -2.54
N VAL A 422 -32.60 0.08 -3.37
CA VAL A 422 -32.56 1.51 -3.12
C VAL A 422 -33.08 2.23 -4.36
N SER A 423 -34.05 3.13 -4.18
CA SER A 423 -34.76 3.83 -5.26
C SER A 423 -35.31 2.88 -6.34
N GLY A 424 -35.86 1.73 -5.90
CA GLY A 424 -36.52 0.73 -6.75
C GLY A 424 -35.59 -0.25 -7.45
N ALA A 425 -34.27 -0.08 -7.43
CA ALA A 425 -33.29 -0.98 -8.04
C ALA A 425 -32.49 -1.76 -6.99
N ASP A 426 -32.19 -3.05 -7.26
CA ASP A 426 -31.30 -3.83 -6.40
C ASP A 426 -29.91 -3.16 -6.33
N VAL A 427 -29.33 -3.13 -5.14
CA VAL A 427 -28.00 -2.52 -4.95
C VAL A 427 -26.92 -3.19 -5.78
N ARG A 428 -27.10 -4.46 -6.17
CA ARG A 428 -26.18 -5.23 -7.01
C ARG A 428 -26.25 -4.82 -8.48
N ASP A 429 -27.36 -4.25 -8.93
CA ASP A 429 -27.58 -3.83 -10.32
C ASP A 429 -27.17 -2.36 -10.56
N GLN A 430 -26.74 -1.63 -9.51
CA GLN A 430 -26.27 -0.27 -9.59
C GLN A 430 -24.74 -0.23 -9.47
N THR A 431 -24.10 0.78 -10.07
CA THR A 431 -22.69 1.06 -9.76
C THR A 431 -22.58 1.58 -8.33
N GLN A 432 -21.47 1.27 -7.65
CA GLN A 432 -21.26 1.70 -6.27
C GLN A 432 -21.33 3.22 -6.12
N ASP A 433 -20.83 3.96 -7.12
CA ASP A 433 -20.88 5.43 -7.13
C ASP A 433 -22.32 5.95 -7.24
N ALA A 434 -23.14 5.38 -8.13
CA ALA A 434 -24.53 5.77 -8.30
C ALA A 434 -25.38 5.43 -7.05
N LEU A 435 -25.16 4.27 -6.46
CA LEU A 435 -25.82 3.87 -5.21
C LEU A 435 -25.45 4.80 -4.06
N ARG A 436 -24.14 4.99 -3.85
CA ARG A 436 -23.65 5.81 -2.72
C ARG A 436 -23.92 7.30 -2.90
N ALA A 437 -24.17 7.77 -4.13
CA ALA A 437 -24.63 9.13 -4.36
C ALA A 437 -26.01 9.39 -3.75
N GLN A 438 -26.87 8.39 -3.64
CA GLN A 438 -28.23 8.50 -3.09
C GLN A 438 -28.27 8.39 -1.56
N ILE A 439 -27.16 8.00 -0.89
CA ILE A 439 -27.11 7.69 0.53
C ILE A 439 -26.13 8.64 1.24
N ALA A 440 -26.59 9.30 2.31
CA ALA A 440 -25.73 10.01 3.24
C ALA A 440 -25.54 9.16 4.51
N TYR A 441 -24.29 8.84 4.82
CA TYR A 441 -23.95 7.94 5.91
C TYR A 441 -23.12 8.63 7.00
N VAL A 442 -23.57 8.51 8.23
CA VAL A 442 -22.83 8.95 9.42
C VAL A 442 -22.44 7.71 10.23
N PRO A 443 -21.15 7.33 10.22
CA PRO A 443 -20.69 6.14 10.92
C PRO A 443 -20.69 6.32 12.45
N GLN A 444 -20.73 5.22 13.16
CA GLN A 444 -20.66 5.18 14.64
C GLN A 444 -19.40 5.91 15.16
N ALA A 445 -18.24 5.66 14.58
CA ALA A 445 -17.01 6.38 14.89
C ALA A 445 -16.80 7.51 13.87
N ALA A 446 -17.07 8.76 14.26
CA ALA A 446 -16.84 9.91 13.38
C ALA A 446 -15.36 10.08 13.04
N TRP A 447 -15.05 10.01 11.76
CA TRP A 447 -13.71 10.24 11.23
C TRP A 447 -13.65 11.54 10.44
N LEU A 448 -12.65 12.39 10.77
CA LEU A 448 -12.38 13.63 10.06
C LEU A 448 -10.99 13.57 9.41
N PHE A 449 -10.89 14.06 8.18
CA PHE A 449 -9.63 14.15 7.46
C PHE A 449 -8.83 15.38 7.90
N SER A 450 -7.50 15.27 7.83
CA SER A 450 -6.63 16.42 8.04
C SER A 450 -6.89 17.49 6.98
N GLY A 451 -7.00 18.74 7.41
CA GLY A 451 -7.31 19.86 6.52
C GLY A 451 -8.10 20.94 7.24
N THR A 452 -9.09 21.54 6.60
CA THR A 452 -10.01 22.51 7.20
C THR A 452 -11.39 21.90 7.45
N ILE A 453 -12.21 22.56 8.27
CA ILE A 453 -13.61 22.17 8.47
C ILE A 453 -14.36 22.22 7.12
N ALA A 454 -14.20 23.30 6.35
CA ALA A 454 -14.83 23.41 5.02
C ALA A 454 -14.45 22.25 4.10
N GLN A 455 -13.17 21.84 4.05
CA GLN A 455 -12.74 20.69 3.26
C GLN A 455 -13.41 19.40 3.71
N ASN A 456 -13.54 19.18 5.03
CA ASN A 456 -14.22 18.01 5.57
C ASN A 456 -15.72 17.97 5.20
N LEU A 457 -16.41 19.09 5.26
CA LEU A 457 -17.83 19.17 4.89
C LEU A 457 -18.03 18.99 3.37
N ARG A 458 -17.14 19.55 2.54
CA ARG A 458 -17.17 19.38 1.09
C ARG A 458 -16.86 17.95 0.61
N HIS A 459 -16.42 17.05 1.47
CA HIS A 459 -16.46 15.62 1.15
C HIS A 459 -17.89 15.09 0.94
N GLY A 460 -18.91 15.74 1.53
CA GLY A 460 -20.32 15.44 1.23
C GLY A 460 -20.70 15.85 -0.19
N ARG A 461 -20.36 17.08 -0.58
CA ARG A 461 -20.59 17.66 -1.91
C ARG A 461 -19.53 18.73 -2.20
N ALA A 462 -18.71 18.51 -3.24
CA ALA A 462 -17.55 19.35 -3.54
C ALA A 462 -17.92 20.81 -3.87
N GLU A 463 -19.05 21.04 -4.53
CA GLU A 463 -19.53 22.34 -4.99
C GLU A 463 -20.34 23.10 -3.93
N ALA A 464 -20.43 22.58 -2.68
CA ALA A 464 -21.21 23.25 -1.63
C ALA A 464 -20.64 24.63 -1.30
N THR A 465 -21.54 25.63 -1.27
CA THR A 465 -21.19 27.01 -0.92
C THR A 465 -20.93 27.15 0.57
N ASP A 466 -20.28 28.23 0.99
CA ASP A 466 -20.02 28.48 2.40
C ASP A 466 -21.32 28.68 3.20
N GLU A 467 -22.36 29.25 2.58
CA GLU A 467 -23.69 29.40 3.18
C GLU A 467 -24.33 28.04 3.47
N GLU A 468 -24.25 27.10 2.54
CA GLU A 468 -24.75 25.74 2.71
C GLU A 468 -23.96 24.99 3.81
N LEU A 469 -22.65 25.22 3.89
CA LEU A 469 -21.81 24.65 4.96
C LEU A 469 -22.21 25.19 6.33
N TRP A 470 -22.46 26.50 6.45
CA TRP A 470 -22.92 27.11 7.69
C TRP A 470 -24.32 26.62 8.09
N HIS A 471 -25.24 26.54 7.13
CA HIS A 471 -26.58 25.97 7.37
C HIS A 471 -26.49 24.54 7.91
N ALA A 472 -25.69 23.69 7.27
CA ALA A 472 -25.50 22.31 7.73
C ALA A 472 -24.87 22.23 9.14
N LEU A 473 -23.98 23.16 9.50
CA LEU A 473 -23.40 23.26 10.84
C LEU A 473 -24.43 23.72 11.88
N ASP A 474 -25.29 24.69 11.51
CA ASP A 474 -26.35 25.18 12.40
C ASP A 474 -27.38 24.06 12.67
N VAL A 475 -27.82 23.33 11.66
CA VAL A 475 -28.69 22.15 11.81
C VAL A 475 -28.01 21.06 12.66
N ALA A 476 -26.71 20.82 12.44
CA ALA A 476 -25.93 19.85 13.23
C ALA A 476 -25.59 20.34 14.65
N GLN A 477 -26.10 21.50 15.08
CA GLN A 477 -25.84 22.11 16.39
C GLN A 477 -24.33 22.30 16.65
N ALA A 478 -23.58 22.65 15.60
CA ALA A 478 -22.12 22.81 15.63
C ALA A 478 -21.68 24.26 15.80
N ASP A 479 -22.42 25.06 16.62
CA ASP A 479 -22.16 26.48 16.87
C ASP A 479 -20.75 26.78 17.36
N PHE A 480 -20.08 25.79 17.97
CA PHE A 480 -18.69 25.93 18.41
C PHE A 480 -17.74 26.31 17.28
N VAL A 481 -18.08 26.01 16.01
CA VAL A 481 -17.27 26.38 14.83
C VAL A 481 -17.23 27.89 14.66
N ARG A 482 -18.33 28.62 14.97
CA ARG A 482 -18.37 30.08 14.94
C ARG A 482 -17.44 30.72 15.99
N GLY A 483 -17.19 30.02 17.09
CA GLY A 483 -16.25 30.44 18.14
C GLY A 483 -14.79 30.16 17.85
N LEU A 484 -14.47 29.44 16.76
CA LEU A 484 -13.09 29.19 16.37
C LEU A 484 -12.50 30.40 15.62
N PRO A 485 -11.19 30.70 15.77
CA PRO A 485 -10.57 31.88 15.18
C PRO A 485 -10.75 31.98 13.66
N ASP A 486 -10.68 30.85 12.95
CA ASP A 486 -10.74 30.78 11.48
C ASP A 486 -12.10 30.22 10.98
N GLY A 487 -13.09 29.99 11.84
CA GLY A 487 -14.42 29.47 11.47
C GLY A 487 -14.31 28.21 10.60
N LEU A 488 -14.86 28.24 9.37
CA LEU A 488 -14.76 27.14 8.38
C LEU A 488 -13.32 26.82 7.96
N GLY A 489 -12.40 27.80 8.03
CA GLY A 489 -10.98 27.63 7.75
C GLY A 489 -10.20 26.92 8.87
N SER A 490 -10.81 26.72 10.04
CA SER A 490 -10.14 26.14 11.20
C SER A 490 -9.60 24.74 10.90
N ARG A 491 -8.38 24.49 11.41
CA ARG A 491 -7.63 23.26 11.13
C ARG A 491 -8.24 22.06 11.85
N VAL A 492 -8.37 20.97 11.11
CA VAL A 492 -8.72 19.63 11.59
C VAL A 492 -7.45 18.78 11.59
N ALA A 493 -7.06 18.24 12.74
CA ALA A 493 -5.96 17.27 12.83
C ALA A 493 -6.41 15.89 12.37
N GLN A 494 -5.46 14.99 12.13
CA GLN A 494 -5.74 13.61 11.70
C GLN A 494 -6.73 12.91 12.65
N GLY A 495 -7.80 12.35 12.07
CA GLY A 495 -8.89 11.73 12.83
C GLY A 495 -9.71 12.70 13.67
N GLY A 496 -9.52 14.02 13.49
CA GLY A 496 -10.20 15.04 14.29
C GLY A 496 -9.77 15.07 15.76
N SER A 497 -8.53 14.67 16.07
CA SER A 497 -8.02 14.52 17.45
C SER A 497 -8.00 15.82 18.26
N ASN A 498 -8.11 16.97 17.60
CA ASN A 498 -8.23 18.28 18.23
C ASN A 498 -9.67 18.69 18.58
N PHE A 499 -10.65 17.82 18.30
CA PHE A 499 -12.06 18.00 18.66
C PHE A 499 -12.52 16.94 19.65
N SER A 500 -13.50 17.28 20.50
CA SER A 500 -14.16 16.31 21.38
C SER A 500 -14.96 15.27 20.57
N GLY A 501 -15.34 14.14 21.19
CA GLY A 501 -16.16 13.11 20.55
C GLY A 501 -17.46 13.66 19.95
N GLY A 502 -18.20 14.42 20.75
CA GLY A 502 -19.46 15.06 20.31
C GLY A 502 -19.26 16.14 19.23
N GLN A 503 -18.14 16.89 19.26
CA GLN A 503 -17.81 17.85 18.20
C GLN A 503 -17.51 17.14 16.89
N ARG A 504 -16.71 16.06 16.90
CA ARG A 504 -16.45 15.24 15.71
C ARG A 504 -17.74 14.68 15.12
N GLN A 505 -18.63 14.19 15.99
CA GLN A 505 -19.90 13.61 15.54
C GLN A 505 -20.78 14.65 14.86
N ARG A 506 -20.91 15.87 15.44
CA ARG A 506 -21.66 16.97 14.83
C ARG A 506 -21.09 17.41 13.48
N LEU A 507 -19.76 17.46 13.35
CA LEU A 507 -19.11 17.74 12.05
C LEU A 507 -19.36 16.63 11.03
N ALA A 508 -19.41 15.35 11.45
CA ALA A 508 -19.74 14.24 10.54
C ALA A 508 -21.22 14.28 10.11
N ILE A 509 -22.12 14.68 11.01
CA ILE A 509 -23.54 14.90 10.68
C ILE A 509 -23.68 16.07 9.71
N ALA A 510 -23.03 17.22 9.96
CA ALA A 510 -23.03 18.35 9.03
C ALA A 510 -22.52 17.95 7.64
N ARG A 511 -21.45 17.13 7.54
CA ARG A 511 -20.94 16.60 6.27
C ARG A 511 -22.00 15.76 5.53
N ALA A 512 -22.77 14.95 6.26
CA ALA A 512 -23.84 14.15 5.67
C ALA A 512 -24.99 15.04 5.15
N LEU A 513 -25.36 16.11 5.87
CA LEU A 513 -26.41 17.04 5.46
C LEU A 513 -26.08 17.78 4.16
N VAL A 514 -24.81 18.19 3.97
CA VAL A 514 -24.34 18.86 2.74
C VAL A 514 -24.56 18.00 1.49
N ARG A 515 -24.73 16.69 1.64
CA ARG A 515 -24.86 15.75 0.51
C ARG A 515 -26.19 15.85 -0.23
N HIS A 516 -27.29 16.21 0.43
CA HIS A 516 -28.67 16.21 -0.10
C HIS A 516 -29.08 14.86 -0.71
N ALA A 517 -29.08 13.81 0.13
CA ALA A 517 -29.37 12.45 -0.27
C ALA A 517 -30.87 12.09 -0.16
N ASP A 518 -31.29 11.03 -0.86
CA ASP A 518 -32.63 10.45 -0.72
C ASP A 518 -32.79 9.60 0.53
N LEU A 519 -31.67 9.06 1.05
CA LEU A 519 -31.61 8.23 2.25
C LEU A 519 -30.50 8.71 3.19
N TYR A 520 -30.84 8.99 4.43
CA TYR A 520 -29.87 9.30 5.49
C TYR A 520 -29.77 8.14 6.46
N VAL A 521 -28.54 7.70 6.74
CA VAL A 521 -28.25 6.58 7.65
C VAL A 521 -27.35 7.09 8.77
N PHE A 522 -27.88 7.04 10.01
CA PHE A 522 -27.17 7.41 11.23
C PHE A 522 -26.88 6.14 12.05
N ASP A 523 -25.63 5.67 12.03
CA ASP A 523 -25.20 4.47 12.74
C ASP A 523 -24.66 4.85 14.13
N ASP A 524 -25.51 4.71 15.16
CA ASP A 524 -25.25 5.07 16.58
C ASP A 524 -24.66 6.49 16.75
N SER A 525 -25.05 7.40 15.86
CA SER A 525 -24.40 8.70 15.70
C SER A 525 -24.76 9.71 16.78
N PHE A 526 -25.75 9.43 17.62
CA PHE A 526 -26.24 10.30 18.67
C PHE A 526 -25.69 9.93 20.06
N SER A 527 -25.09 8.75 20.22
CA SER A 527 -24.63 8.22 21.51
C SER A 527 -23.53 9.04 22.19
N ALA A 528 -22.72 9.76 21.39
CA ALA A 528 -21.63 10.61 21.88
C ALA A 528 -22.07 12.03 22.27
N LEU A 529 -23.38 12.33 22.15
CA LEU A 529 -23.96 13.64 22.48
C LEU A 529 -24.63 13.61 23.85
N ASP A 530 -24.63 14.76 24.53
CA ASP A 530 -25.43 14.97 25.71
C ASP A 530 -26.93 15.07 25.36
N PHE A 531 -27.81 14.78 26.33
CA PHE A 531 -29.25 14.70 26.09
C PHE A 531 -29.86 15.98 25.52
N ARG A 532 -29.35 17.15 25.92
CA ARG A 532 -29.87 18.46 25.47
C ARG A 532 -29.49 18.69 24.01
N THR A 533 -28.24 18.44 23.65
CA THR A 533 -27.74 18.57 22.27
C THR A 533 -28.39 17.54 21.34
N ASP A 534 -28.56 16.28 21.79
CA ASP A 534 -29.26 15.22 21.02
C ASP A 534 -30.71 15.65 20.71
N ALA A 535 -31.46 16.11 21.71
CA ALA A 535 -32.85 16.54 21.52
C ALA A 535 -32.95 17.79 20.58
N ALA A 536 -32.03 18.75 20.69
CA ALA A 536 -32.00 19.93 19.83
C ALA A 536 -31.65 19.55 18.38
N LEU A 537 -30.68 18.68 18.21
CA LEU A 537 -30.24 18.17 16.90
C LEU A 537 -31.37 17.44 16.18
N ARG A 538 -32.04 16.48 16.85
CA ARG A 538 -33.17 15.74 16.24
C ARG A 538 -34.32 16.67 15.82
N ARG A 539 -34.64 17.68 16.62
CA ARG A 539 -35.65 18.70 16.25
C ARG A 539 -35.23 19.52 15.04
N ALA A 540 -33.94 19.84 14.90
CA ALA A 540 -33.42 20.57 13.75
C ALA A 540 -33.33 19.69 12.49
N LEU A 541 -33.05 18.39 12.64
CA LEU A 541 -33.00 17.44 11.54
C LEU A 541 -34.37 17.12 10.93
N ALA A 542 -35.44 17.09 11.71
CA ALA A 542 -36.76 16.66 11.25
C ALA A 542 -37.27 17.46 10.01
N PRO A 543 -37.26 18.79 9.97
CA PRO A 543 -37.68 19.55 8.77
C PRO A 543 -36.70 19.37 7.60
N GLU A 544 -35.40 19.25 7.86
CA GLU A 544 -34.37 19.08 6.82
C GLU A 544 -34.50 17.74 6.10
N LEU A 545 -34.88 16.69 6.82
CA LEU A 545 -34.98 15.33 6.31
C LEU A 545 -36.38 14.93 5.86
N ALA A 546 -37.35 15.84 5.92
CA ALA A 546 -38.75 15.56 5.54
C ALA A 546 -38.92 15.10 4.07
N HIS A 547 -37.96 15.40 3.21
CA HIS A 547 -37.94 15.00 1.80
C HIS A 547 -37.25 13.65 1.54
N ALA A 548 -36.58 13.08 2.53
CA ALA A 548 -35.77 11.86 2.44
C ALA A 548 -36.29 10.77 3.38
N ALA A 549 -35.82 9.54 3.21
CA ALA A 549 -35.97 8.49 4.22
C ALA A 549 -34.83 8.59 5.24
N THR A 550 -35.13 8.35 6.50
CA THR A 550 -34.12 8.38 7.57
C THR A 550 -34.05 7.03 8.28
N LEU A 551 -32.84 6.45 8.34
CA LEU A 551 -32.55 5.26 9.13
C LEU A 551 -31.68 5.65 10.33
N VAL A 552 -32.19 5.40 11.55
CA VAL A 552 -31.47 5.64 12.79
C VAL A 552 -31.18 4.30 13.48
N ILE A 553 -29.91 3.92 13.53
CA ILE A 553 -29.46 2.80 14.35
C ILE A 553 -29.09 3.38 15.71
N ALA A 554 -29.73 2.90 16.78
CA ALA A 554 -29.49 3.42 18.11
C ALA A 554 -29.45 2.30 19.16
N GLN A 555 -28.80 2.61 20.28
CA GLN A 555 -28.78 1.78 21.47
C GLN A 555 -29.72 2.30 22.56
N ARG A 556 -30.14 3.57 22.47
CA ARG A 556 -31.01 4.23 23.47
C ARG A 556 -32.44 4.34 22.96
N VAL A 557 -33.40 3.88 23.77
CA VAL A 557 -34.84 4.02 23.48
C VAL A 557 -35.26 5.49 23.41
N SER A 558 -34.68 6.37 24.24
CA SER A 558 -34.95 7.80 24.19
C SER A 558 -34.63 8.47 22.86
N THR A 559 -33.67 7.92 22.08
CA THR A 559 -33.29 8.44 20.77
C THR A 559 -34.30 8.10 19.68
N ILE A 560 -35.03 6.97 19.83
CA ILE A 560 -35.87 6.40 18.76
C ILE A 560 -37.36 6.42 19.11
N ARG A 561 -37.74 6.92 20.26
CA ARG A 561 -39.12 6.90 20.77
C ARG A 561 -40.14 7.54 19.81
N ASP A 562 -39.69 8.63 19.14
CA ASP A 562 -40.55 9.40 18.25
C ASP A 562 -40.41 8.94 16.78
N ALA A 563 -39.77 7.80 16.51
CA ALA A 563 -39.63 7.24 15.17
C ALA A 563 -40.97 6.71 14.64
N ASP A 564 -41.26 6.92 13.35
CA ASP A 564 -42.48 6.45 12.70
C ASP A 564 -42.54 4.92 12.65
N GLN A 565 -41.38 4.26 12.57
CA GLN A 565 -41.24 2.82 12.56
C GLN A 565 -40.01 2.41 13.38
N ILE A 566 -40.14 1.42 14.23
CA ILE A 566 -39.02 0.83 14.98
C ILE A 566 -38.94 -0.65 14.63
N VAL A 567 -37.75 -1.08 14.21
CA VAL A 567 -37.37 -2.47 13.95
C VAL A 567 -36.59 -2.99 15.17
N VAL A 568 -37.11 -3.99 15.85
CA VAL A 568 -36.45 -4.60 17.01
C VAL A 568 -35.70 -5.83 16.54
N LEU A 569 -34.37 -5.82 16.68
CA LEU A 569 -33.50 -6.93 16.31
C LEU A 569 -33.05 -7.73 17.55
N SER A 570 -33.21 -9.05 17.46
CA SER A 570 -32.63 -10.00 18.41
C SER A 570 -32.01 -11.16 17.65
N GLU A 571 -30.72 -11.44 17.90
CA GLU A 571 -29.98 -12.54 17.26
C GLU A 571 -30.13 -12.57 15.72
N GLY A 572 -30.07 -11.41 15.08
CA GLY A 572 -30.20 -11.28 13.63
C GLY A 572 -31.62 -11.37 13.06
N LEU A 573 -32.65 -11.58 13.90
CA LEU A 573 -34.06 -11.68 13.51
C LEU A 573 -34.82 -10.39 13.86
N VAL A 574 -35.80 -10.02 13.06
CA VAL A 574 -36.78 -8.98 13.39
C VAL A 574 -37.83 -9.59 14.31
N VAL A 575 -37.78 -9.25 15.59
CA VAL A 575 -38.70 -9.75 16.62
C VAL A 575 -39.86 -8.79 16.92
N GLY A 576 -39.80 -7.57 16.38
CA GLY A 576 -40.86 -6.57 16.51
C GLY A 576 -40.73 -5.47 15.46
N LEU A 577 -41.87 -5.01 14.94
CA LEU A 577 -41.98 -3.93 13.95
C LEU A 577 -43.21 -3.09 14.29
N GLY A 578 -43.05 -1.79 14.54
CA GLY A 578 -44.15 -0.88 14.85
C GLY A 578 -43.66 0.41 15.49
N THR A 579 -44.59 1.19 16.04
CA THR A 579 -44.30 2.40 16.82
C THR A 579 -43.88 2.06 18.25
N HIS A 580 -43.35 3.03 19.00
CA HIS A 580 -42.98 2.87 20.40
C HIS A 580 -44.13 2.29 21.23
N ASP A 581 -45.32 2.91 21.14
CA ASP A 581 -46.48 2.51 21.94
C ASP A 581 -47.03 1.12 21.56
N GLU A 582 -46.94 0.74 20.33
CA GLU A 582 -47.28 -0.60 19.85
C GLU A 582 -46.30 -1.63 20.39
N LEU A 583 -45.00 -1.40 20.26
CA LEU A 583 -43.94 -2.32 20.67
C LEU A 583 -43.89 -2.49 22.21
N MET A 584 -44.19 -1.45 22.98
CA MET A 584 -44.33 -1.56 24.43
C MET A 584 -45.43 -2.54 24.85
N ARG A 585 -46.45 -2.73 24.00
CA ARG A 585 -47.57 -3.67 24.26
C ARG A 585 -47.35 -5.05 23.62
N THR A 586 -46.71 -5.13 22.47
CA THR A 586 -46.67 -6.34 21.64
C THR A 586 -45.32 -7.05 21.61
N CYS A 587 -44.20 -6.35 21.91
CA CYS A 587 -42.85 -6.90 21.81
C CYS A 587 -42.18 -6.98 23.21
N PRO A 588 -42.10 -8.18 23.81
CA PRO A 588 -41.45 -8.37 25.11
C PRO A 588 -39.99 -7.90 25.13
N THR A 589 -39.21 -8.19 24.06
CA THR A 589 -37.82 -7.78 23.94
C THR A 589 -37.65 -6.26 23.94
N TYR A 590 -38.52 -5.53 23.22
CA TYR A 590 -38.49 -4.06 23.25
C TYR A 590 -38.80 -3.49 24.63
N LYS A 591 -39.80 -4.05 25.28
CA LYS A 591 -40.20 -3.65 26.63
C LYS A 591 -39.08 -3.90 27.63
N GLU A 592 -38.41 -5.03 27.56
CA GLU A 592 -37.26 -5.34 28.41
C GLU A 592 -36.11 -4.33 28.24
N ILE A 593 -35.78 -3.96 26.99
CA ILE A 593 -34.78 -2.95 26.69
C ILE A 593 -35.21 -1.59 27.26
N ALA A 594 -36.47 -1.19 27.08
CA ALA A 594 -36.99 0.08 27.56
C ALA A 594 -37.01 0.16 29.11
N ASP A 595 -37.50 -0.90 29.79
CA ASP A 595 -37.53 -0.99 31.22
C ASP A 595 -36.13 -1.01 31.87
N SER A 596 -35.17 -1.69 31.21
CA SER A 596 -33.78 -1.72 31.67
C SER A 596 -33.12 -0.33 31.61
N GLN A 597 -33.43 0.46 30.59
CA GLN A 597 -32.88 1.81 30.44
C GLN A 597 -33.57 2.84 31.34
N ALA A 598 -34.84 2.67 31.62
CA ALA A 598 -35.57 3.52 32.57
C ALA A 598 -35.02 3.37 33.99
N ARG A 599 -34.79 2.14 34.48
CA ARG A 599 -34.21 1.86 35.82
C ARG A 599 -32.76 2.36 35.93
N GLY A 600 -31.97 2.33 34.88
CA GLY A 600 -30.60 2.86 34.87
C GLY A 600 -30.53 4.39 34.89
N GLY A 601 -31.57 5.08 34.44
CA GLY A 601 -31.71 6.55 34.51
C GLY A 601 -31.99 7.06 35.90
N GLU A 602 -32.85 6.36 36.68
CA GLU A 602 -33.21 6.75 38.04
C GLU A 602 -32.06 6.60 39.05
N GLN A 603 -31.06 5.75 38.78
CA GLN A 603 -29.89 5.56 39.67
C GLN A 603 -28.77 6.58 39.48
N ASN A 604 -28.82 7.43 38.45
CA ASN A 604 -27.77 8.45 38.18
C ASN A 604 -28.20 9.87 38.59
N ASP A 605 -29.41 10.08 39.08
CA ASP A 605 -29.92 11.38 39.56
C ASP A 605 -29.89 11.53 41.09
N ASP A 606 -29.39 10.54 41.82
CA ASP A 606 -29.04 10.59 43.24
C ASP A 606 -27.50 10.68 43.39
#